data_b93f5707e6af3e83a058c85b3b4f62a2
#
_entry.id   b93f5707e6af3e83a058c85b3b4f62a2
#
_cell.length_a   1.000
_cell.length_b   1.000
_cell.length_c   1.000
_cell.angle_alpha   90.00
_cell.angle_beta   90.00
_cell.angle_gamma   90.00
#
_symmetry.space_group_name_H-M   'P 1'
#
loop_
_entity.id
_entity.type
_entity.pdbx_description
1 polymer ?
#
loop_
_entity_poly.entity_id
_entity_poly.type
_entity_poly.pdbx_seq_one_letter_code
_entity_poly.pdbx_strand_id
1 'polypeptide(L)'
;MKGIGSFRRQQGAVAIEFAAVFVLFFAVLYGLLGYCVPLLMLQAFNDAAASGARIAISVNPQAPGYATLVNQTVTTEVNKRLIWMPAAWRQGCYNGSYLQVPMPNEVINQRSYTRVNVCISYPYATSPIVPLLTLPVIGTIPRLPAVLSGRATLLF
;
A
#
# COMPACT_ATOMS: atom_id res chain seq x y z
N MET A 1 -37.89 -57.93 22.36
CA MET A 1 -38.03 -56.47 22.19
C MET A 1 -36.65 -55.88 22.22
N LYS A 2 -36.11 -55.47 21.07
CA LYS A 2 -34.78 -54.85 20.92
C LYS A 2 -34.96 -53.34 21.03
N GLY A 3 -34.27 -52.71 22.01
CA GLY A 3 -34.29 -51.29 22.21
C GLY A 3 -33.57 -50.54 21.08
N ILE A 4 -34.24 -49.56 20.51
CA ILE A 4 -33.74 -48.65 19.49
C ILE A 4 -32.79 -47.66 20.21
N GLY A 5 -31.47 -47.89 20.08
CA GLY A 5 -30.43 -47.05 20.66
C GLY A 5 -30.50 -45.64 20.11
N SER A 6 -30.41 -44.68 21.03
CA SER A 6 -30.47 -43.24 20.84
C SER A 6 -29.33 -42.73 19.96
N PHE A 7 -29.57 -42.52 18.68
CA PHE A 7 -28.65 -41.84 17.72
C PHE A 7 -28.55 -40.30 17.88
N ARG A 8 -29.19 -39.73 18.90
CA ARG A 8 -29.33 -38.28 19.08
C ARG A 8 -28.11 -37.54 19.64
N ARG A 9 -27.13 -38.25 20.20
CA ARG A 9 -26.00 -37.61 20.90
C ARG A 9 -24.80 -37.23 20.01
N GLN A 10 -24.66 -37.75 18.82
CA GLN A 10 -23.50 -37.50 17.94
C GLN A 10 -23.64 -36.27 17.05
N GLN A 11 -24.84 -35.83 16.75
CA GLN A 11 -25.05 -34.62 15.88
C GLN A 11 -24.57 -33.31 16.51
N GLY A 12 -24.60 -33.18 17.82
CA GLY A 12 -24.12 -32.00 18.52
C GLY A 12 -22.57 -31.86 18.51
N ALA A 13 -21.86 -32.98 18.62
CA ALA A 13 -20.39 -32.98 18.60
C ALA A 13 -19.83 -32.56 17.23
N VAL A 14 -20.39 -33.09 16.16
CA VAL A 14 -20.02 -32.75 14.77
C VAL A 14 -20.27 -31.26 14.46
N ALA A 15 -21.41 -30.74 14.97
CA ALA A 15 -21.73 -29.33 14.76
C ALA A 15 -20.72 -28.37 15.45
N ILE A 16 -20.25 -28.73 16.65
CA ILE A 16 -19.22 -27.94 17.38
C ILE A 16 -17.87 -28.03 16.68
N GLU A 17 -17.49 -29.21 16.22
CA GLU A 17 -16.25 -29.42 15.49
C GLU A 17 -16.25 -28.61 14.16
N PHE A 18 -17.35 -28.72 13.41
CA PHE A 18 -17.52 -27.91 12.19
C PHE A 18 -17.45 -26.40 12.49
N ALA A 19 -18.14 -25.92 13.53
CA ALA A 19 -18.11 -24.51 13.91
C ALA A 19 -16.70 -24.05 14.27
N ALA A 20 -15.91 -24.85 15.00
CA ALA A 20 -14.54 -24.53 15.35
C ALA A 20 -13.64 -24.44 14.10
N VAL A 21 -13.73 -25.41 13.20
CA VAL A 21 -12.97 -25.40 11.92
C VAL A 21 -13.39 -24.23 11.05
N PHE A 22 -14.68 -23.92 10.98
CA PHE A 22 -15.22 -22.80 10.22
C PHE A 22 -14.69 -21.45 10.72
N VAL A 23 -14.71 -21.20 12.04
CA VAL A 23 -14.17 -19.98 12.63
C VAL A 23 -12.67 -19.85 12.36
N LEU A 24 -11.90 -20.93 12.51
CA LEU A 24 -10.47 -20.94 12.23
C LEU A 24 -10.18 -20.61 10.75
N PHE A 25 -10.92 -21.26 9.84
CA PHE A 25 -10.80 -21.02 8.41
C PHE A 25 -11.06 -19.56 8.04
N PHE A 26 -12.17 -18.99 8.55
CA PHE A 26 -12.50 -17.58 8.30
C PHE A 26 -11.51 -16.62 8.93
N ALA A 27 -10.97 -16.92 10.09
CA ALA A 27 -9.94 -16.10 10.72
C ALA A 27 -8.66 -16.03 9.87
N VAL A 28 -8.22 -17.19 9.34
CA VAL A 28 -7.07 -17.26 8.44
C VAL A 28 -7.34 -16.54 7.11
N LEU A 29 -8.50 -16.81 6.50
CA LEU A 29 -8.91 -16.16 5.24
C LEU A 29 -8.98 -14.64 5.38
N TYR A 30 -9.60 -14.16 6.46
CA TYR A 30 -9.69 -12.73 6.73
C TYR A 30 -8.31 -12.09 6.95
N GLY A 31 -7.44 -12.76 7.70
CA GLY A 31 -6.06 -12.31 7.89
C GLY A 31 -5.32 -12.20 6.55
N LEU A 32 -5.42 -13.21 5.70
CA LEU A 32 -4.80 -13.21 4.38
C LEU A 32 -5.28 -12.03 3.52
N LEU A 33 -6.58 -11.84 3.41
CA LEU A 33 -7.17 -10.73 2.63
C LEU A 33 -6.82 -9.37 3.24
N GLY A 34 -6.81 -9.27 4.57
CA GLY A 34 -6.46 -8.06 5.29
C GLY A 34 -5.05 -7.54 5.03
N TYR A 35 -4.09 -8.43 4.80
CA TYR A 35 -2.72 -8.05 4.43
C TYR A 35 -2.51 -7.93 2.92
N CYS A 36 -3.23 -8.68 2.10
CA CYS A 36 -3.07 -8.71 0.65
C CYS A 36 -3.29 -7.32 0.02
N VAL A 37 -4.38 -6.64 0.36
CA VAL A 37 -4.72 -5.33 -0.22
C VAL A 37 -3.68 -4.26 0.09
N PRO A 38 -3.24 -4.04 1.36
CA PRO A 38 -2.19 -3.07 1.67
C PRO A 38 -0.84 -3.39 1.02
N LEU A 39 -0.49 -4.67 0.89
CA LEU A 39 0.75 -5.08 0.22
C LEU A 39 0.72 -4.78 -1.27
N LEU A 40 -0.42 -5.04 -1.94
CA LEU A 40 -0.62 -4.66 -3.35
C LEU A 40 -0.50 -3.14 -3.54
N MET A 41 -1.05 -2.35 -2.62
CA MET A 41 -0.89 -0.88 -2.66
C MET A 41 0.56 -0.46 -2.53
N LEU A 42 1.32 -1.05 -1.59
CA LEU A 42 2.74 -0.76 -1.41
C LEU A 42 3.55 -1.10 -2.68
N GLN A 43 3.28 -2.23 -3.30
CA GLN A 43 3.93 -2.60 -4.57
C GLN A 43 3.59 -1.61 -5.68
N ALA A 44 2.33 -1.23 -5.81
CA ALA A 44 1.90 -0.24 -6.81
C ALA A 44 2.52 1.14 -6.57
N PHE A 45 2.63 1.58 -5.32
CA PHE A 45 3.29 2.85 -4.97
C PHE A 45 4.77 2.83 -5.30
N ASN A 46 5.48 1.74 -4.99
CA ASN A 46 6.89 1.61 -5.32
C ASN A 46 7.14 1.57 -6.85
N ASP A 47 6.31 0.85 -7.60
CA ASP A 47 6.39 0.82 -9.06
C ASP A 47 6.12 2.20 -9.67
N ALA A 48 5.05 2.87 -9.22
CA ALA A 48 4.70 4.21 -9.71
C ALA A 48 5.77 5.25 -9.34
N ALA A 49 6.34 5.18 -8.13
CA ALA A 49 7.42 6.08 -7.70
C ALA A 49 8.69 5.83 -8.54
N ALA A 50 9.07 4.59 -8.76
CA ALA A 50 10.24 4.24 -9.58
C ALA A 50 10.06 4.69 -11.03
N SER A 51 8.88 4.51 -11.61
CA SER A 51 8.57 4.99 -12.97
C SER A 51 8.56 6.50 -13.06
N GLY A 52 7.96 7.18 -12.08
CA GLY A 52 7.98 8.64 -11.98
C GLY A 52 9.40 9.20 -11.88
N ALA A 53 10.25 8.58 -11.07
CA ALA A 53 11.65 9.00 -10.95
C ALA A 53 12.43 8.81 -12.26
N ARG A 54 12.19 7.70 -12.98
CA ARG A 54 12.84 7.46 -14.29
C ARG A 54 12.39 8.44 -15.36
N ILE A 55 11.09 8.77 -15.45
CA ILE A 55 10.61 9.73 -16.44
C ILE A 55 11.11 11.15 -16.16
N ALA A 56 11.35 11.49 -14.89
CA ALA A 56 11.90 12.79 -14.51
C ALA A 56 13.22 13.13 -15.20
N ILE A 57 14.07 12.12 -15.42
CA ILE A 57 15.39 12.29 -16.06
C ILE A 57 15.26 12.54 -17.58
N SER A 58 14.15 12.16 -18.19
CA SER A 58 13.93 12.35 -19.63
C SER A 58 13.60 13.80 -20.01
N VAL A 59 13.28 14.64 -19.04
CA VAL A 59 12.98 16.06 -19.26
C VAL A 59 14.29 16.83 -19.47
N ASN A 60 14.35 17.67 -20.51
CA ASN A 60 15.53 18.47 -20.81
C ASN A 60 15.81 19.48 -19.67
N PRO A 61 16.98 19.41 -19.01
CA PRO A 61 17.34 20.31 -17.90
C PRO A 61 17.44 21.78 -18.29
N GLN A 62 17.68 22.07 -19.59
CA GLN A 62 17.79 23.42 -20.11
C GLN A 62 16.43 24.04 -20.49
N ALA A 63 15.33 23.30 -20.33
CA ALA A 63 14.01 23.83 -20.68
C ALA A 63 13.56 24.93 -19.72
N PRO A 64 12.96 26.02 -20.21
CA PRO A 64 12.39 27.04 -19.33
C PRO A 64 11.27 26.42 -18.47
N GLY A 65 11.31 26.70 -17.18
CA GLY A 65 10.36 26.09 -16.22
C GLY A 65 10.59 24.62 -15.94
N TYR A 66 11.83 24.13 -16.03
CA TYR A 66 12.24 22.73 -15.84
C TYR A 66 11.56 22.05 -14.65
N ALA A 67 11.58 22.67 -13.45
CA ALA A 67 10.98 22.08 -12.26
C ALA A 67 9.47 21.82 -12.41
N THR A 68 8.75 22.73 -13.08
CA THR A 68 7.32 22.60 -13.36
C THR A 68 7.06 21.49 -14.38
N LEU A 69 7.87 21.42 -15.44
CA LEU A 69 7.75 20.36 -16.46
C LEU A 69 8.02 18.99 -15.87
N VAL A 70 9.05 18.84 -15.05
CA VAL A 70 9.35 17.58 -14.35
C VAL A 70 8.18 17.19 -13.45
N ASN A 71 7.66 18.12 -12.66
CA ASN A 71 6.53 17.84 -11.76
C ASN A 71 5.28 17.38 -12.54
N GLN A 72 4.96 18.04 -13.64
CA GLN A 72 3.82 17.66 -14.49
C GLN A 72 4.02 16.27 -15.11
N THR A 73 5.21 16.00 -15.64
CA THR A 73 5.55 14.72 -16.28
C THR A 73 5.50 13.58 -15.26
N VAL A 74 6.08 13.77 -14.07
CA VAL A 74 6.04 12.80 -12.97
C VAL A 74 4.60 12.56 -12.52
N THR A 75 3.82 13.63 -12.31
CA THR A 75 2.42 13.54 -11.88
C THR A 75 1.59 12.75 -12.89
N THR A 76 1.78 13.01 -14.18
CA THR A 76 1.09 12.32 -15.26
C THR A 76 1.43 10.83 -15.27
N GLU A 77 2.72 10.46 -15.16
CA GLU A 77 3.14 9.06 -15.16
C GLU A 77 2.64 8.32 -13.90
N VAL A 78 2.75 8.92 -12.71
CA VAL A 78 2.25 8.34 -11.47
C VAL A 78 0.73 8.11 -11.56
N ASN A 79 -0.03 9.09 -12.04
CA ASN A 79 -1.47 8.95 -12.19
C ASN A 79 -1.85 7.89 -13.21
N LYS A 80 -1.10 7.75 -14.30
CA LYS A 80 -1.29 6.71 -15.30
C LYS A 80 -1.09 5.31 -14.70
N ARG A 81 -0.04 5.11 -13.89
CA ARG A 81 0.24 3.84 -13.21
C ARG A 81 -0.80 3.48 -12.16
N LEU A 82 -1.32 4.46 -11.46
CA LEU A 82 -2.29 4.29 -10.38
C LEU A 82 -3.74 4.57 -10.81
N ILE A 83 -4.05 4.53 -12.11
CA ILE A 83 -5.39 4.87 -12.63
C ILE A 83 -6.50 3.96 -12.09
N TRP A 84 -6.16 2.71 -11.80
CA TRP A 84 -7.08 1.72 -11.23
C TRP A 84 -7.43 1.98 -9.76
N MET A 85 -6.68 2.86 -9.09
CA MET A 85 -6.82 3.18 -7.68
C MET A 85 -7.56 4.52 -7.50
N PRO A 86 -8.52 4.64 -6.57
CA PRO A 86 -9.18 5.92 -6.27
C PRO A 86 -8.18 7.03 -5.94
N ALA A 87 -8.45 8.26 -6.39
CA ALA A 87 -7.56 9.40 -6.15
C ALA A 87 -7.32 9.68 -4.66
N ALA A 88 -8.33 9.42 -3.81
CA ALA A 88 -8.21 9.58 -2.36
C ALA A 88 -7.19 8.63 -1.71
N TRP A 89 -6.81 7.53 -2.38
CA TRP A 89 -5.86 6.54 -1.87
C TRP A 89 -4.41 6.80 -2.31
N ARG A 90 -4.19 7.78 -3.18
CA ARG A 90 -2.89 8.14 -3.72
C ARG A 90 -2.60 9.61 -3.47
N GLN A 91 -1.81 9.89 -2.45
CA GLN A 91 -1.43 11.25 -2.08
C GLN A 91 0.07 11.44 -2.23
N GLY A 92 0.47 12.61 -2.69
CA GLY A 92 1.88 12.97 -2.71
C GLY A 92 2.38 13.29 -1.30
N CYS A 93 3.60 12.89 -0.96
CA CYS A 93 4.19 13.13 0.35
C CYS A 93 4.64 14.58 0.56
N TYR A 94 4.76 15.36 -0.51
CA TYR A 94 5.32 16.71 -0.48
C TYR A 94 4.21 17.75 -0.69
N ASN A 95 3.45 18.03 0.38
CA ASN A 95 2.31 18.96 0.34
C ASN A 95 1.31 18.64 -0.80
N GLY A 96 1.02 17.35 -0.97
CA GLY A 96 0.14 16.86 -2.04
C GLY A 96 0.82 16.62 -3.40
N SER A 97 2.07 17.06 -3.59
CA SER A 97 2.87 16.73 -4.77
C SER A 97 3.56 15.37 -4.61
N TYR A 98 3.68 14.62 -5.69
CA TYR A 98 4.46 13.38 -5.73
C TYR A 98 5.97 13.65 -5.80
N LEU A 99 6.37 14.77 -6.37
CA LEU A 99 7.76 15.18 -6.53
C LEU A 99 8.14 16.19 -5.45
N GLN A 100 9.32 16.04 -4.86
CA GLN A 100 9.92 17.06 -3.97
C GLN A 100 10.39 18.26 -4.81
N VAL A 101 9.77 19.40 -4.59
CA VAL A 101 10.16 20.67 -5.23
C VAL A 101 10.41 21.70 -4.13
N PRO A 102 11.53 22.46 -4.15
CA PRO A 102 12.65 22.35 -5.10
C PRO A 102 13.39 21.01 -4.98
N MET A 103 13.95 20.54 -6.10
CA MET A 103 14.79 19.35 -6.13
C MET A 103 16.11 19.65 -5.42
N PRO A 104 16.49 18.89 -4.37
CA PRO A 104 17.73 19.15 -3.66
C PRO A 104 18.93 18.77 -4.52
N ASN A 105 19.98 19.59 -4.44
CA ASN A 105 21.28 19.27 -5.02
C ASN A 105 22.14 18.56 -3.98
N GLU A 106 22.86 17.55 -4.42
CA GLU A 106 23.80 16.79 -3.60
C GLU A 106 25.19 16.83 -4.22
N VAL A 107 26.20 17.11 -3.40
CA VAL A 107 27.60 17.15 -3.84
C VAL A 107 28.27 15.84 -3.44
N ILE A 108 28.65 15.03 -4.42
CA ILE A 108 29.38 13.78 -4.24
C ILE A 108 30.70 13.89 -5.00
N ASN A 109 31.83 13.71 -4.29
CA ASN A 109 33.16 13.77 -4.89
C ASN A 109 33.39 15.10 -5.70
N GLN A 110 32.98 16.22 -5.15
CA GLN A 110 33.10 17.58 -5.76
C GLN A 110 32.24 17.77 -7.02
N ARG A 111 31.34 16.85 -7.34
CA ARG A 111 30.35 16.99 -8.42
C ARG A 111 28.96 17.21 -7.83
N SER A 112 28.25 18.18 -8.40
CA SER A 112 26.87 18.47 -8.02
C SER A 112 25.93 17.59 -8.83
N TYR A 113 25.03 16.89 -8.12
CA TYR A 113 23.98 16.07 -8.69
C TYR A 113 22.62 16.63 -8.27
N THR A 114 21.66 16.60 -9.14
CA THR A 114 20.27 16.88 -8.79
C THR A 114 19.59 15.62 -8.30
N ARG A 115 18.98 15.69 -7.12
CA ARG A 115 18.23 14.56 -6.54
C ARG A 115 16.76 14.68 -6.88
N VAL A 116 16.23 13.67 -7.54
CA VAL A 116 14.80 13.51 -7.77
C VAL A 116 14.24 12.56 -6.73
N ASN A 117 13.34 13.04 -5.88
CA ASN A 117 12.63 12.25 -4.88
C ASN A 117 11.14 12.20 -5.26
N VAL A 118 10.64 11.01 -5.57
CA VAL A 118 9.21 10.76 -5.82
C VAL A 118 8.66 9.93 -4.67
N CYS A 119 7.55 10.39 -4.10
CA CYS A 119 6.91 9.72 -2.96
C CYS A 119 5.39 9.76 -3.09
N ILE A 120 4.78 8.59 -2.89
CA ILE A 120 3.33 8.40 -2.85
C ILE A 120 2.98 7.82 -1.50
N SER A 121 1.91 8.29 -0.87
CA SER A 121 1.50 7.86 0.46
C SER A 121 0.00 7.69 0.59
N TYR A 122 -0.39 6.87 1.58
CA TYR A 122 -1.76 6.69 2.03
C TYR A 122 -1.81 6.60 3.56
N PRO A 123 -2.63 7.43 4.24
CA PRO A 123 -2.73 7.45 5.70
C PRO A 123 -3.63 6.31 6.19
N TYR A 124 -3.09 5.09 6.25
CA TYR A 124 -3.85 3.87 6.56
C TYR A 124 -4.46 3.87 7.97
N ALA A 125 -3.78 4.46 8.96
CA ALA A 125 -4.27 4.49 10.34
C ALA A 125 -5.55 5.30 10.51
N THR A 126 -5.73 6.38 9.73
CA THR A 126 -6.91 7.24 9.80
C THR A 126 -8.04 6.79 8.87
N SER A 127 -7.71 6.05 7.83
CA SER A 127 -8.66 5.59 6.81
C SER A 127 -8.34 4.16 6.39
N PRO A 128 -8.54 3.16 7.27
CA PRO A 128 -8.24 1.77 6.93
C PRO A 128 -9.18 1.28 5.83
N ILE A 129 -8.60 0.66 4.79
CA ILE A 129 -9.36 0.10 3.66
C ILE A 129 -10.04 -1.20 4.04
N VAL A 130 -9.34 -2.01 4.86
CA VAL A 130 -9.88 -3.25 5.42
C VAL A 130 -10.26 -2.97 6.86
N PRO A 131 -11.49 -3.32 7.29
CA PRO A 131 -11.89 -3.16 8.69
C PRO A 131 -10.90 -3.82 9.64
N LEU A 132 -10.59 -3.13 10.74
CA LEU A 132 -9.69 -3.67 11.76
C LEU A 132 -10.49 -4.59 12.69
N LEU A 133 -10.07 -5.86 12.80
CA LEU A 133 -10.63 -6.80 13.77
C LEU A 133 -9.75 -6.82 15.02
N THR A 134 -10.36 -6.52 16.15
CA THR A 134 -9.68 -6.61 17.45
C THR A 134 -10.08 -7.90 18.14
N LEU A 135 -9.14 -8.83 18.24
CA LEU A 135 -9.33 -10.11 18.91
C LEU A 135 -8.78 -10.04 20.35
N PRO A 136 -9.48 -10.59 21.35
CA PRO A 136 -9.14 -10.41 22.79
C PRO A 136 -7.74 -10.92 23.18
N VAL A 137 -7.19 -11.90 22.45
CA VAL A 137 -5.89 -12.52 22.76
C VAL A 137 -4.79 -12.11 21.77
N ILE A 138 -5.17 -11.86 20.51
CA ILE A 138 -4.23 -11.64 19.39
C ILE A 138 -4.02 -10.13 19.14
N GLY A 139 -4.96 -9.31 19.58
CA GLY A 139 -4.98 -7.86 19.32
C GLY A 139 -5.61 -7.51 17.97
N THR A 140 -5.24 -6.35 17.44
CA THR A 140 -5.83 -5.82 16.19
C THR A 140 -5.12 -6.40 14.97
N ILE A 141 -5.91 -6.88 14.00
CA ILE A 141 -5.45 -7.44 12.72
C ILE A 141 -6.16 -6.67 11.58
N PRO A 142 -5.44 -6.25 10.51
CA PRO A 142 -3.99 -6.33 10.31
C PRO A 142 -3.20 -5.28 11.11
N ARG A 143 -1.97 -5.59 11.52
CA ARG A 143 -1.02 -4.62 12.10
C ARG A 143 -0.19 -4.03 10.98
N LEU A 144 -0.55 -2.84 10.54
CA LEU A 144 0.11 -2.14 9.46
C LEU A 144 0.70 -0.80 9.95
N PRO A 145 1.69 -0.23 9.24
CA PRO A 145 2.19 1.10 9.52
C PRO A 145 1.08 2.15 9.43
N ALA A 146 1.21 3.22 10.20
CA ALA A 146 0.24 4.32 10.18
C ALA A 146 0.09 4.94 8.78
N VAL A 147 1.17 4.97 8.00
CA VAL A 147 1.20 5.46 6.63
C VAL A 147 1.85 4.41 5.74
N LEU A 148 1.15 4.02 4.68
CA LEU A 148 1.72 3.23 3.60
C LEU A 148 2.38 4.20 2.61
N SER A 149 3.66 4.01 2.28
CA SER A 149 4.36 4.88 1.33
C SER A 149 5.30 4.10 0.42
N GLY A 150 5.28 4.47 -0.87
CA GLY A 150 6.28 4.07 -1.85
C GLY A 150 7.17 5.25 -2.20
N ARG A 151 8.48 5.03 -2.29
CA ARG A 151 9.47 6.08 -2.57
C ARG A 151 10.49 5.61 -3.57
N ALA A 152 10.92 6.54 -4.41
CA ALA A 152 12.06 6.35 -5.31
C ALA A 152 12.91 7.61 -5.34
N THR A 153 14.22 7.40 -5.34
CA THR A 153 15.22 8.48 -5.41
C THR A 153 16.19 8.18 -6.53
N LEU A 154 16.44 9.16 -7.39
CA LEU A 154 17.48 9.12 -8.42
C LEU A 154 18.36 10.36 -8.31
N LEU A 155 19.63 10.18 -8.65
CA LEU A 155 20.66 11.23 -8.76
C LEU A 155 21.12 11.29 -10.21
N PHE A 156 21.21 12.48 -10.78
CA PHE A 156 21.70 12.70 -12.17
C PHE A 156 22.40 14.04 -12.32
#